data_41af90f948a5cd705e14057967db3400
#
_entry.id   41af90f948a5cd705e14057967db3400
#
_cell.length_a   1.000
_cell.length_b   1.000
_cell.length_c   1.000
_cell.angle_alpha   90.00
_cell.angle_beta   90.00
_cell.angle_gamma   90.00
#
_symmetry.space_group_name_H-M   'P 1'
#
loop_
_entity.id
_entity.type
_entity.pdbx_description
1 polymer ?
#
loop_
_entity_poly.entity_id
_entity_poly.type
_entity_poly.pdbx_seq_one_letter_code
_entity_poly.pdbx_strand_id
1 'polypeptide(L)'
;MSKLRSGIFLAPFHPVDEDPTRAIRRDIELVEWLDKLGYEEAWIGEHHSAGYEIIASPELFIAAAAERTSRIKLGTGVVSLPYHNPLMAANRIIQLDHMTQGRVMFGVGPGLLPSDAYMLGIEVAKQRDRMVEALEVILRLFKGETVTAETEWFQLNKAKLQ
;
A
#
# COMPACT_ATOMS: atom_id res chain seq x y z
N MET A 1 -24.95 -18.97 -9.63
CA MET A 1 -23.86 -19.16 -8.64
C MET A 1 -22.82 -18.09 -8.88
N SER A 2 -22.44 -17.29 -7.86
CA SER A 2 -21.33 -16.35 -7.98
C SER A 2 -20.04 -17.16 -8.19
N LYS A 3 -19.26 -16.82 -9.22
CA LYS A 3 -17.95 -17.43 -9.46
C LYS A 3 -17.03 -17.09 -8.26
N LEU A 4 -16.37 -18.09 -7.70
CA LEU A 4 -15.36 -17.87 -6.67
C LEU A 4 -14.24 -16.99 -7.25
N ARG A 5 -13.87 -15.94 -6.56
CA ARG A 5 -12.73 -15.08 -6.91
C ARG A 5 -11.49 -15.58 -6.18
N SER A 6 -10.36 -15.55 -6.85
CA SER A 6 -9.08 -16.00 -6.30
C SER A 6 -8.05 -14.88 -6.31
N GLY A 7 -7.33 -14.74 -5.23
CA GLY A 7 -6.25 -13.78 -5.09
C GLY A 7 -5.14 -14.33 -4.20
N ILE A 8 -4.04 -13.62 -4.14
CA ILE A 8 -2.93 -13.87 -3.23
C ILE A 8 -2.70 -12.66 -2.33
N PHE A 9 -2.32 -12.91 -1.09
CA PHE A 9 -1.70 -11.92 -0.23
C PHE A 9 -0.19 -12.17 -0.22
N LEU A 10 0.56 -11.19 -0.69
CA LEU A 10 2.00 -11.23 -0.81
C LEU A 10 2.62 -10.37 0.31
N ALA A 11 2.88 -10.99 1.45
CA ALA A 11 3.78 -10.50 2.48
C ALA A 11 4.96 -11.48 2.53
N PRO A 12 5.91 -11.36 1.59
CA PRO A 12 6.86 -12.42 1.32
C PRO A 12 7.92 -12.48 2.41
N PHE A 13 8.00 -13.64 3.04
CA PHE A 13 9.07 -13.98 3.97
C PHE A 13 10.27 -14.49 3.18
N HIS A 14 11.33 -13.70 3.14
CA HIS A 14 12.59 -14.07 2.51
C HIS A 14 13.63 -14.49 3.57
N PRO A 15 14.51 -15.46 3.29
CA PRO A 15 15.68 -15.68 4.10
C PRO A 15 16.50 -14.39 4.24
N VAL A 16 16.94 -14.06 5.45
CA VAL A 16 17.69 -12.80 5.71
C VAL A 16 19.06 -12.73 5.03
N ASP A 17 19.58 -13.86 4.57
CA ASP A 17 20.82 -14.00 3.81
C ASP A 17 20.61 -14.03 2.28
N GLU A 18 19.34 -13.98 1.83
CA GLU A 18 19.04 -13.90 0.40
C GLU A 18 19.32 -12.48 -0.14
N ASP A 19 19.82 -12.40 -1.37
CA ASP A 19 19.97 -11.13 -2.09
C ASP A 19 18.61 -10.47 -2.31
N PRO A 20 18.33 -9.28 -1.71
CA PRO A 20 17.06 -8.59 -1.83
C PRO A 20 16.65 -8.30 -3.28
N THR A 21 17.63 -8.05 -4.16
CA THR A 21 17.37 -7.79 -5.59
C THR A 21 16.75 -9.01 -6.27
N ARG A 22 17.25 -10.19 -5.95
CA ARG A 22 16.69 -11.45 -6.49
C ARG A 22 15.31 -11.75 -5.91
N ALA A 23 15.16 -11.55 -4.61
CA ALA A 23 13.88 -11.75 -3.92
C ALA A 23 12.77 -10.88 -4.53
N ILE A 24 12.97 -9.56 -4.62
CA ILE A 24 11.98 -8.65 -5.20
C ILE A 24 11.67 -8.98 -6.67
N ARG A 25 12.68 -9.33 -7.47
CA ARG A 25 12.45 -9.73 -8.87
C ARG A 25 11.60 -10.99 -8.97
N ARG A 26 11.88 -12.00 -8.15
CA ARG A 26 11.09 -13.23 -8.09
C ARG A 26 9.63 -12.94 -7.69
N ASP A 27 9.41 -12.04 -6.75
CA ASP A 27 8.07 -11.66 -6.32
C ASP A 27 7.29 -10.94 -7.43
N ILE A 28 7.95 -10.07 -8.20
CA ILE A 28 7.33 -9.44 -9.37
C ILE A 28 7.01 -10.50 -10.44
N GLU A 29 7.91 -11.45 -10.68
CA GLU A 29 7.67 -12.57 -11.60
C GLU A 29 6.50 -13.45 -11.14
N LEU A 30 6.35 -13.66 -9.82
CA LEU A 30 5.21 -14.38 -9.27
C LEU A 30 3.89 -13.68 -9.62
N VAL A 31 3.81 -12.35 -9.45
CA VAL A 31 2.61 -11.59 -9.81
C VAL A 31 2.31 -11.66 -11.30
N GLU A 32 3.34 -11.63 -12.16
CA GLU A 32 3.19 -11.85 -13.60
C GLU A 32 2.63 -13.25 -13.93
N TRP A 33 3.11 -14.28 -13.24
CA TRP A 33 2.58 -15.63 -13.38
C TRP A 33 1.13 -15.74 -12.92
N LEU A 34 0.76 -15.09 -11.82
CA LEU A 34 -0.61 -15.07 -11.32
C LEU A 34 -1.57 -14.43 -12.34
N ASP A 35 -1.15 -13.35 -13.00
CA ASP A 35 -1.93 -12.72 -14.07
C ASP A 35 -2.15 -13.70 -15.24
N LYS A 36 -1.09 -14.41 -15.68
CA LYS A 36 -1.16 -15.40 -16.75
C LYS A 36 -2.06 -16.60 -16.39
N LEU A 37 -2.06 -17.01 -15.13
CA LEU A 37 -2.87 -18.11 -14.62
C LEU A 37 -4.34 -17.71 -14.36
N GLY A 38 -4.68 -16.43 -14.46
CA GLY A 38 -6.05 -15.93 -14.33
C GLY A 38 -6.48 -15.64 -12.90
N TYR A 39 -5.54 -15.46 -11.96
CA TYR A 39 -5.85 -14.90 -10.65
C TYR A 39 -6.41 -13.48 -10.80
N GLU A 40 -7.33 -13.12 -9.92
CA GLU A 40 -8.04 -11.84 -10.03
C GLU A 40 -7.38 -10.73 -9.22
N GLU A 41 -6.69 -11.07 -8.14
CA GLU A 41 -6.14 -10.08 -7.18
C GLU A 41 -4.77 -10.52 -6.65
N ALA A 42 -3.87 -9.53 -6.45
CA ALA A 42 -2.65 -9.67 -5.66
C ALA A 42 -2.55 -8.48 -4.67
N TRP A 43 -2.39 -8.79 -3.40
CA TRP A 43 -2.30 -7.83 -2.31
C TRP A 43 -0.88 -7.80 -1.75
N ILE A 44 -0.28 -6.62 -1.67
CA ILE A 44 1.14 -6.42 -1.35
C ILE A 44 1.26 -5.75 0.02
N GLY A 45 2.00 -6.38 0.95
CA GLY A 45 2.24 -5.87 2.30
C GLY A 45 3.26 -4.74 2.36
N GLU A 46 3.24 -3.99 3.47
CA GLU A 46 4.20 -2.92 3.81
C GLU A 46 4.85 -3.25 5.16
N HIS A 47 6.20 -3.37 5.17
CA HIS A 47 6.99 -3.51 6.40
C HIS A 47 8.32 -2.78 6.31
N HIS A 48 8.84 -2.34 7.46
CA HIS A 48 10.02 -1.47 7.54
C HIS A 48 11.15 -2.03 8.39
N SER A 49 10.93 -3.07 9.19
CA SER A 49 11.91 -3.48 10.22
C SER A 49 12.31 -4.94 10.23
N ALA A 50 11.47 -5.86 9.87
CA ALA A 50 11.68 -7.29 10.18
C ALA A 50 12.82 -7.99 9.42
N GLY A 51 13.40 -7.35 8.39
CA GLY A 51 14.56 -7.88 7.64
C GLY A 51 14.22 -9.01 6.65
N TYR A 52 13.11 -9.70 6.82
CA TYR A 52 12.64 -10.77 5.93
C TYR A 52 11.45 -10.34 5.05
N GLU A 53 10.71 -9.31 5.44
CA GLU A 53 9.70 -8.66 4.61
C GLU A 53 10.26 -7.34 4.10
N ILE A 54 10.75 -7.34 2.87
CA ILE A 54 11.60 -6.28 2.31
C ILE A 54 10.85 -5.27 1.45
N ILE A 55 9.52 -5.37 1.35
CA ILE A 55 8.70 -4.42 0.60
C ILE A 55 8.30 -3.28 1.55
N ALA A 56 9.05 -2.18 1.49
CA ALA A 56 8.79 -0.99 2.29
C ALA A 56 7.78 -0.02 1.65
N SER A 57 7.51 -0.17 0.36
CA SER A 57 6.53 0.63 -0.39
C SER A 57 5.79 -0.27 -1.36
N PRO A 58 4.60 -0.74 -0.98
CA PRO A 58 3.78 -1.55 -1.88
C PRO A 58 3.42 -0.81 -3.17
N GLU A 59 3.30 0.51 -3.15
CA GLU A 59 3.01 1.31 -4.33
C GLU A 59 4.11 1.21 -5.39
N LEU A 60 5.39 1.22 -4.99
CA LEU A 60 6.52 1.06 -5.92
C LEU A 60 6.55 -0.35 -6.51
N PHE A 61 6.32 -1.36 -5.68
CA PHE A 61 6.23 -2.75 -6.14
C PHE A 61 5.08 -2.93 -7.14
N ILE A 62 3.90 -2.41 -6.82
CA ILE A 62 2.71 -2.47 -7.67
C ILE A 62 2.97 -1.75 -9.01
N ALA A 63 3.61 -0.57 -9.00
CA ALA A 63 3.95 0.14 -10.22
C ALA A 63 4.83 -0.70 -11.15
N ALA A 64 5.84 -1.38 -10.61
CA ALA A 64 6.72 -2.27 -11.37
C ALA A 64 5.97 -3.52 -11.89
N ALA A 65 5.11 -4.13 -11.06
CA ALA A 65 4.32 -5.30 -11.44
C ALA A 65 3.24 -4.96 -12.49
N ALA A 66 2.69 -3.75 -12.45
CA ALA A 66 1.66 -3.30 -13.38
C ALA A 66 2.14 -3.26 -14.83
N GLU A 67 3.41 -2.91 -15.06
CA GLU A 67 4.03 -2.90 -16.41
C GLU A 67 4.22 -4.32 -17.00
N ARG A 68 4.14 -5.35 -16.16
CA ARG A 68 4.33 -6.76 -16.53
C ARG A 68 3.03 -7.57 -16.53
N THR A 69 1.92 -6.92 -16.17
CA THR A 69 0.59 -7.56 -16.02
C THR A 69 -0.47 -6.75 -16.78
N SER A 70 -1.61 -7.37 -17.07
CA SER A 70 -2.65 -6.74 -17.88
C SER A 70 -4.07 -6.82 -17.31
N ARG A 71 -4.34 -7.75 -16.39
CA ARG A 71 -5.69 -8.04 -15.89
C ARG A 71 -5.82 -8.07 -14.37
N ILE A 72 -4.82 -8.66 -13.70
CA ILE A 72 -4.83 -8.81 -12.25
C ILE A 72 -4.95 -7.46 -11.57
N LYS A 73 -5.83 -7.35 -10.59
CA LYS A 73 -5.91 -6.18 -9.71
C LYS A 73 -4.81 -6.23 -8.67
N LEU A 74 -4.23 -5.09 -8.40
CA LEU A 74 -3.07 -4.94 -7.55
C LEU A 74 -3.43 -4.10 -6.34
N GLY A 75 -3.41 -4.70 -5.16
CA GLY A 75 -3.84 -4.07 -3.92
C GLY A 75 -2.70 -3.82 -2.95
N THR A 76 -2.76 -2.70 -2.23
CA THR A 76 -1.94 -2.53 -1.04
C THR A 76 -2.57 -3.30 0.12
N GLY A 77 -1.82 -4.15 0.76
CA GLY A 77 -2.30 -4.99 1.84
C GLY A 77 -1.37 -4.97 3.06
N VAL A 78 -1.13 -3.82 3.64
CA VAL A 78 -1.83 -2.53 3.54
C VAL A 78 -0.87 -1.38 3.22
N VAL A 79 -1.36 -0.14 3.05
CA VAL A 79 -0.61 1.07 3.37
C VAL A 79 -0.89 1.41 4.83
N SER A 80 0.15 1.45 5.64
CA SER A 80 0.08 1.78 7.07
C SER A 80 -0.09 3.30 7.26
N LEU A 81 -1.33 3.80 7.19
CA LEU A 81 -1.63 5.23 7.13
C LEU A 81 -0.94 6.09 8.19
N PRO A 82 -0.74 5.64 9.45
CA PRO A 82 -0.03 6.43 10.45
C PRO A 82 1.42 6.77 10.11
N TYR A 83 2.00 6.07 9.14
CA TYR A 83 3.38 6.28 8.70
C TYR A 83 3.50 7.30 7.56
N HIS A 84 2.38 7.77 7.00
CA HIS A 84 2.33 8.60 5.80
C HIS A 84 1.50 9.86 6.01
N ASN A 85 1.96 10.99 5.45
CA ASN A 85 1.09 12.16 5.33
C ASN A 85 -0.12 11.80 4.44
N PRO A 86 -1.37 12.06 4.87
CA PRO A 86 -2.56 11.61 4.15
C PRO A 86 -2.70 12.19 2.73
N LEU A 87 -2.30 13.44 2.50
CA LEU A 87 -2.30 14.01 1.16
C LEU A 87 -1.29 13.31 0.24
N MET A 88 -0.09 13.01 0.75
CA MET A 88 0.93 12.31 -0.02
C MET A 88 0.50 10.87 -0.34
N ALA A 89 -0.12 10.18 0.62
CA ALA A 89 -0.68 8.85 0.38
C ALA A 89 -1.77 8.89 -0.71
N ALA A 90 -2.73 9.80 -0.60
CA ALA A 90 -3.79 9.98 -1.60
C ALA A 90 -3.24 10.27 -3.00
N ASN A 91 -2.27 11.19 -3.13
CA ASN A 91 -1.63 11.53 -4.41
C ASN A 91 -0.96 10.30 -5.05
N ARG A 92 -0.20 9.52 -4.26
CA ARG A 92 0.48 8.32 -4.77
C ARG A 92 -0.51 7.26 -5.26
N ILE A 93 -1.61 7.07 -4.55
CA ILE A 93 -2.63 6.08 -4.95
C ILE A 93 -3.36 6.51 -6.22
N ILE A 94 -3.72 7.80 -6.37
CA ILE A 94 -4.34 8.29 -7.61
C ILE A 94 -3.38 8.16 -8.79
N GLN A 95 -2.11 8.55 -8.61
CA GLN A 95 -1.09 8.36 -9.64
C GLN A 95 -0.96 6.88 -10.02
N LEU A 96 -0.91 6.00 -9.03
CA LEU A 96 -0.82 4.55 -9.24
C LEU A 96 -2.05 4.01 -9.97
N ASP A 97 -3.26 4.53 -9.68
CA ASP A 97 -4.48 4.13 -10.37
C ASP A 97 -4.41 4.45 -11.86
N HIS A 98 -3.92 5.64 -12.22
CA HIS A 98 -3.66 5.98 -13.61
C HIS A 98 -2.59 5.08 -14.25
N MET A 99 -1.47 4.82 -13.58
CA MET A 99 -0.40 3.94 -14.06
C MET A 99 -0.89 2.50 -14.27
N THR A 100 -1.74 2.01 -13.39
CA THR A 100 -2.31 0.65 -13.46
C THR A 100 -3.56 0.56 -14.35
N GLN A 101 -4.02 1.66 -14.93
CA GLN A 101 -5.23 1.76 -15.75
C GLN A 101 -6.49 1.26 -15.00
N GLY A 102 -6.67 1.72 -13.76
CA GLY A 102 -7.83 1.39 -12.93
C GLY A 102 -7.78 0.00 -12.29
N ARG A 103 -6.60 -0.61 -12.18
CA ARG A 103 -6.44 -1.92 -11.54
C ARG A 103 -6.00 -1.86 -10.08
N VAL A 104 -5.74 -0.67 -9.54
CA VAL A 104 -5.32 -0.54 -8.14
C VAL A 104 -6.47 -0.78 -7.18
N MET A 105 -6.16 -1.37 -6.05
CA MET A 105 -7.04 -1.50 -4.89
C MET A 105 -6.31 -0.91 -3.68
N PHE A 106 -6.96 0.00 -2.98
CA PHE A 106 -6.35 0.69 -1.85
C PHE A 106 -6.77 0.06 -0.53
N GLY A 107 -5.94 -0.82 0.01
CA GLY A 107 -6.08 -1.36 1.35
C GLY A 107 -5.26 -0.56 2.35
N VAL A 108 -5.84 -0.26 3.50
CA VAL A 108 -5.25 0.59 4.54
C VAL A 108 -5.25 -0.10 5.89
N GLY A 109 -4.28 0.25 6.73
CA GLY A 109 -4.17 -0.28 8.07
C GLY A 109 -3.48 0.67 9.04
N PRO A 110 -3.49 0.33 10.35
CA PRO A 110 -2.85 1.14 11.39
C PRO A 110 -1.33 0.90 11.49
N GLY A 111 -0.79 -0.09 10.78
CA GLY A 111 0.50 -0.68 11.08
C GLY A 111 0.40 -1.76 12.15
N LEU A 112 1.22 -2.80 12.04
CA LEU A 112 1.13 -3.96 12.94
C LEU A 112 2.36 -4.13 13.83
N LEU A 113 3.57 -3.95 13.26
CA LEU A 113 4.81 -4.25 13.98
C LEU A 113 5.20 -3.10 14.92
N PRO A 114 5.33 -3.37 16.23
CA PRO A 114 5.83 -2.37 17.17
C PRO A 114 7.23 -1.84 16.82
N SER A 115 8.06 -2.67 16.16
CA SER A 115 9.38 -2.28 15.68
C SER A 115 9.33 -1.25 14.57
N ASP A 116 8.36 -1.33 13.64
CA ASP A 116 8.13 -0.30 12.61
C ASP A 116 7.76 1.04 13.27
N ALA A 117 6.79 1.00 14.19
CA ALA A 117 6.37 2.19 14.94
C ALA A 117 7.51 2.82 15.74
N TYR A 118 8.33 1.98 16.41
CA TYR A 118 9.50 2.43 17.17
C TYR A 118 10.52 3.15 16.26
N MET A 119 10.87 2.55 15.13
CA MET A 119 11.82 3.15 14.17
C MET A 119 11.32 4.49 13.61
N LEU A 120 10.02 4.64 13.46
CA LEU A 120 9.38 5.85 12.93
C LEU A 120 9.03 6.89 14.03
N GLY A 121 9.32 6.58 15.30
CA GLY A 121 8.99 7.47 16.42
C GLY A 121 7.50 7.62 16.68
N ILE A 122 6.72 6.58 16.38
CA ILE A 122 5.26 6.59 16.52
C ILE A 122 4.84 5.76 17.73
N GLU A 123 4.00 6.32 18.59
CA GLU A 123 3.40 5.58 19.69
C GLU A 123 2.38 4.56 19.17
N VAL A 124 2.59 3.27 19.48
CA VAL A 124 1.71 2.17 19.05
C VAL A 124 0.24 2.42 19.45
N ALA A 125 0.01 2.98 20.64
CA ALA A 125 -1.35 3.28 21.12
C ALA A 125 -2.09 4.31 20.25
N LYS A 126 -1.38 5.19 19.55
CA LYS A 126 -1.97 6.23 18.69
C LYS A 126 -2.19 5.77 17.24
N GLN A 127 -1.66 4.65 16.83
CA GLN A 127 -1.70 4.22 15.42
C GLN A 127 -3.12 4.08 14.88
N ARG A 128 -4.05 3.51 15.66
CA ARG A 128 -5.42 3.29 15.22
C ARG A 128 -6.17 4.61 15.02
N ASP A 129 -6.02 5.56 15.93
CA ASP A 129 -6.67 6.87 15.83
C ASP A 129 -6.11 7.67 14.65
N ARG A 130 -4.78 7.67 14.48
CA ARG A 130 -4.13 8.28 13.31
C ARG A 130 -4.60 7.69 11.98
N MET A 131 -4.80 6.36 11.92
CA MET A 131 -5.36 5.72 10.73
C MET A 131 -6.76 6.25 10.41
N VAL A 132 -7.63 6.39 11.41
CA VAL A 132 -9.01 6.89 11.22
C VAL A 132 -8.97 8.34 10.72
N GLU A 133 -8.22 9.23 11.36
CA GLU A 133 -8.04 10.61 10.95
C GLU A 133 -7.52 10.74 9.51
N ALA A 134 -6.49 9.97 9.16
CA ALA A 134 -5.93 9.97 7.81
C ALA A 134 -6.92 9.44 6.77
N LEU A 135 -7.62 8.35 7.07
CA LEU A 135 -8.60 7.75 6.16
C LEU A 135 -9.77 8.69 5.86
N GLU A 136 -10.29 9.38 6.87
CA GLU A 136 -11.35 10.38 6.68
C GLU A 136 -10.91 11.46 5.69
N VAL A 137 -9.74 12.02 5.86
CA VAL A 137 -9.17 13.04 4.96
C VAL A 137 -8.97 12.49 3.55
N ILE A 138 -8.39 11.29 3.41
CA ILE A 138 -8.15 10.65 2.11
C ILE A 138 -9.48 10.43 1.35
N LEU A 139 -10.51 9.95 2.02
CA LEU A 139 -11.81 9.72 1.40
C LEU A 139 -12.46 11.01 0.91
N ARG A 140 -12.28 12.13 1.61
CA ARG A 140 -12.74 13.45 1.18
C ARG A 140 -11.96 13.96 -0.04
N LEU A 141 -10.65 13.77 -0.04
CA LEU A 141 -9.79 14.10 -1.19
C LEU A 141 -10.20 13.30 -2.43
N PHE A 142 -10.47 12.00 -2.29
CA PHE A 142 -10.94 11.16 -3.41
C PHE A 142 -12.31 11.57 -3.96
N LYS A 143 -13.15 12.25 -3.17
CA LYS A 143 -14.39 12.88 -3.64
C LYS A 143 -14.16 14.21 -4.36
N GLY A 144 -12.91 14.67 -4.49
CA GLY A 144 -12.56 15.95 -5.11
C GLY A 144 -12.75 17.17 -4.21
N GLU A 145 -12.94 16.96 -2.91
CA GLU A 145 -13.06 18.06 -1.94
C GLU A 145 -11.74 18.80 -1.77
N THR A 146 -11.81 20.09 -1.43
CA THR A 146 -10.69 20.86 -0.89
C THR A 146 -10.69 20.71 0.63
N VAL A 147 -9.64 20.15 1.19
CA VAL A 147 -9.57 19.79 2.61
C VAL A 147 -8.59 20.70 3.35
N THR A 148 -9.06 21.30 4.44
CA THR A 148 -8.22 21.88 5.49
C THR A 148 -8.45 21.05 6.75
N ALA A 149 -7.36 20.56 7.35
CA ALA A 149 -7.40 19.72 8.55
C ALA A 149 -6.15 19.96 9.38
N GLU A 150 -6.29 19.88 10.71
CA GLU A 150 -5.20 19.99 11.67
C GLU A 150 -5.40 18.93 12.75
N THR A 151 -4.36 18.15 12.99
CA THR A 151 -4.30 17.11 14.02
C THR A 151 -2.97 17.22 14.77
N GLU A 152 -2.74 16.34 15.75
CA GLU A 152 -1.44 16.30 16.45
C GLU A 152 -0.24 15.93 15.54
N TRP A 153 -0.49 15.32 14.38
CA TRP A 153 0.57 14.69 13.58
C TRP A 153 0.60 15.07 12.09
N PHE A 154 -0.45 15.74 11.60
CA PHE A 154 -0.41 16.36 10.27
C PHE A 154 -1.23 17.66 10.21
N GLN A 155 -0.89 18.51 9.25
CA GLN A 155 -1.65 19.70 8.90
C GLN A 155 -1.81 19.78 7.39
N LEU A 156 -3.01 20.09 6.93
CA LEU A 156 -3.35 20.33 5.53
C LEU A 156 -4.03 21.69 5.36
N ASN A 157 -3.57 22.46 4.39
CA ASN A 157 -4.08 23.80 4.09
C ASN A 157 -4.66 23.83 2.67
N LYS A 158 -5.99 23.81 2.55
CA LYS A 158 -6.72 23.79 1.25
C LYS A 158 -6.16 22.74 0.28
N ALA A 159 -5.83 21.58 0.82
CA ALA A 159 -5.31 20.46 0.03
C ALA A 159 -6.37 19.94 -0.95
N LYS A 160 -5.96 19.67 -2.18
CA LYS A 160 -6.81 19.12 -3.23
C LYS A 160 -5.95 18.21 -4.11
N LEU A 161 -6.52 17.12 -4.59
CA LEU A 161 -5.89 16.27 -5.60
C LEU A 161 -5.89 16.96 -6.97
N GLN A 162 -4.86 16.69 -7.78
CA GLN A 162 -4.73 17.21 -9.15
C GLN A 162 -5.57 16.39 -10.13
#